data_5bbfd2381b67bd159b180c2b1ba61b29
#
_entry.id   5bbfd2381b67bd159b180c2b1ba61b29
#
_cell.length_a   1.000
_cell.length_b   1.000
_cell.length_c   1.000
_cell.angle_alpha   90.00
_cell.angle_beta   90.00
_cell.angle_gamma   90.00
#
_symmetry.space_group_name_H-M   'P 1'
#
loop_
_entity.id
_entity.type
_entity.pdbx_description
1 polymer ?
#
loop_
_entity_poly.entity_id
_entity_poly.type
_entity_poly.pdbx_seq_one_letter_code
_entity_poly.pdbx_strand_id
1 'polypeptide(L)' 'KPNLVQTLEHVPAIVHGGPFANIAHGCNSVTATKMAMKLADYAITEAGFGADLGAEKFLDIKCRMAGLHPNAV' A
#
# COMPACT_ATOMS: atom_id res chain seq x y z
N LYS A 1 8.66 11.93 -0.04
CA LYS A 1 9.22 11.35 1.19
C LYS A 1 8.10 10.76 2.03
N PRO A 2 8.07 9.44 2.25
CA PRO A 2 7.08 8.84 3.13
C PRO A 2 7.18 9.35 4.56
N ASN A 3 6.04 9.47 5.22
CA ASN A 3 5.97 9.84 6.63
C ASN A 3 5.74 8.59 7.47
N LEU A 4 6.61 8.36 8.44
CA LEU A 4 6.41 7.30 9.42
C LEU A 4 5.65 7.90 10.61
N VAL A 5 4.48 7.34 10.90
CA VAL A 5 3.62 7.80 11.99
C VAL A 5 3.24 6.63 12.89
N GLN A 6 2.77 6.94 14.08
CA GLN A 6 2.22 5.96 15.00
C GLN A 6 0.70 6.09 15.04
N THR A 7 0.01 4.99 14.89
CA THR A 7 -1.45 4.96 15.00
C THR A 7 -1.88 5.08 16.47
N LEU A 8 -3.17 5.32 16.69
CA LEU A 8 -3.74 5.37 18.04
C LEU A 8 -3.54 4.05 18.82
N GLU A 9 -3.39 2.95 18.10
CA GLU A 9 -3.15 1.63 18.68
C GLU A 9 -1.66 1.27 18.78
N HIS A 10 -0.79 2.28 18.63
CA HIS A 10 0.66 2.12 18.73
C HIS A 10 1.28 1.22 17.67
N VAL A 11 0.67 1.13 16.50
CA VAL A 11 1.22 0.41 15.35
C VAL A 11 1.88 1.41 14.41
N PRO A 12 3.08 1.15 13.91
CA PRO A 12 3.71 2.05 12.94
C PRO A 12 2.97 2.01 11.61
N ALA A 13 2.81 3.18 11.01
CA ALA A 13 2.20 3.31 9.69
C ALA A 13 3.03 4.24 8.82
N ILE A 14 3.14 3.91 7.54
CA ILE A 14 3.83 4.73 6.57
C ILE A 14 2.80 5.37 5.65
N VAL A 15 2.76 6.70 5.66
CA VAL A 15 1.82 7.48 4.87
C VAL A 15 2.57 8.19 3.76
N HIS A 16 2.16 7.97 2.53
CA HIS A 16 2.78 8.63 1.39
C HIS A 16 1.83 8.64 0.19
N GLY A 17 1.90 9.72 -0.55
CA GLY A 17 1.17 9.85 -1.79
C GLY A 17 -0.25 10.37 -1.67
N GLY A 18 -0.84 10.46 -0.52
CA GLY A 18 -2.15 11.06 -0.17
C GLY A 18 -3.19 11.33 -1.25
N PRO A 19 -3.17 10.69 -2.42
CA PRO A 19 -4.19 10.93 -3.44
C PRO A 19 -5.45 10.14 -3.14
N PHE A 20 -6.50 10.47 -3.86
CA PHE A 20 -7.74 9.72 -3.78
C PHE A 20 -7.55 8.29 -4.29
N ALA A 21 -8.28 7.36 -3.70
CA ALA A 21 -8.22 5.94 -4.07
C ALA A 21 -8.66 5.67 -5.53
N ASN A 22 -9.31 6.63 -6.16
CA ASN A 22 -9.77 6.49 -7.55
C ASN A 22 -8.73 6.83 -8.62
N ILE A 23 -7.52 7.20 -8.25
CA ILE A 23 -6.46 7.35 -9.24
C ILE A 23 -5.86 5.99 -9.61
N ALA A 24 -5.03 5.96 -10.67
CA ALA A 24 -4.58 4.71 -11.30
C ALA A 24 -4.01 3.67 -10.34
N HIS A 25 -3.18 4.08 -9.41
CA HIS A 25 -2.53 3.15 -8.46
C HIS A 25 -3.42 2.80 -7.26
N GLY A 26 -4.42 3.61 -6.96
CA GLY A 26 -5.49 3.34 -6.02
C GLY A 26 -5.17 3.44 -4.54
N CYS A 27 -3.97 3.27 -4.14
CA CYS A 27 -3.58 3.21 -2.73
C CYS A 27 -2.23 3.89 -2.52
N ASN A 28 -1.53 3.51 -1.48
CA ASN A 28 -0.26 4.11 -1.12
C ASN A 28 0.81 4.00 -2.24
N SER A 29 1.91 4.72 -2.10
CA SER A 29 2.98 4.70 -3.11
C SER A 29 3.78 3.39 -3.06
N VAL A 30 4.39 3.06 -4.20
CA VAL A 30 5.33 1.93 -4.29
C VAL A 30 6.49 2.11 -3.31
N THR A 31 7.00 3.33 -3.17
CA THR A 31 8.09 3.64 -2.24
C THR A 31 7.72 3.31 -0.80
N ALA A 32 6.53 3.74 -0.36
CA ALA A 32 6.06 3.46 1.00
C ALA A 32 5.86 1.96 1.24
N THR A 33 5.28 1.26 0.28
CA THR A 33 5.06 -0.19 0.37
C THR A 33 6.39 -0.95 0.49
N LYS A 34 7.35 -0.64 -0.39
CA LYS A 34 8.67 -1.27 -0.34
C LYS A 34 9.42 -0.96 0.95
N MET A 35 9.28 0.25 1.47
CA MET A 35 9.87 0.64 2.75
C MET A 35 9.25 -0.17 3.89
N ALA A 36 7.94 -0.30 3.94
CA ALA A 36 7.26 -1.09 4.96
C ALA A 36 7.74 -2.55 4.94
N MET A 37 7.85 -3.14 3.76
CA MET A 37 8.33 -4.52 3.60
C MET A 37 9.76 -4.73 4.11
N LYS A 38 10.60 -3.68 4.06
CA LYS A 38 11.97 -3.75 4.57
C LYS A 38 12.06 -3.56 6.08
N LEU A 39 11.14 -2.81 6.66
CA LEU A 39 11.19 -2.43 8.07
C LEU A 39 10.41 -3.36 9.00
N ALA A 40 9.51 -4.17 8.47
CA ALA A 40 8.62 -5.00 9.26
C ALA A 40 8.59 -6.43 8.77
N ASP A 41 8.21 -7.35 9.67
CA ASP A 41 8.01 -8.76 9.32
C ASP A 41 6.74 -8.94 8.49
N TYR A 42 5.73 -8.12 8.77
CA TYR A 42 4.47 -8.09 8.03
C TYR A 42 4.20 -6.67 7.56
N ALA A 43 3.96 -6.51 6.27
CA ALA A 43 3.53 -5.24 5.68
C ALA A 43 2.10 -5.41 5.17
N ILE A 44 1.20 -4.59 5.69
CA ILE A 44 -0.21 -4.60 5.33
C ILE A 44 -0.51 -3.30 4.59
N THR A 45 -1.17 -3.40 3.45
CA THR A 45 -1.58 -2.23 2.68
C THR A 45 -3.03 -2.38 2.26
N GLU A 46 -3.71 -1.25 2.13
CA GLU A 46 -5.05 -1.25 1.55
C GLU A 46 -4.97 -1.31 0.03
N ALA A 47 -6.08 -1.67 -0.59
CA ALA A 47 -6.21 -1.61 -2.04
C ALA A 47 -7.19 -0.53 -2.51
N GLY A 48 -7.99 0.00 -1.62
CA GLY A 48 -9.00 1.04 -1.89
C GLY A 48 -10.29 0.49 -2.49
N PHE A 49 -11.43 0.97 -2.03
CA PHE A 49 -12.75 0.53 -2.46
C PHE A 49 -12.99 -0.98 -2.23
N GLY A 50 -13.90 -1.55 -3.00
CA GLY A 50 -14.15 -2.98 -2.95
C GLY A 50 -13.11 -3.78 -3.73
N ALA A 51 -13.08 -5.09 -3.50
CA ALA A 51 -12.12 -5.97 -4.14
C ALA A 51 -12.23 -5.99 -5.68
N ASP A 52 -13.44 -5.81 -6.18
CA ASP A 52 -13.72 -5.71 -7.61
C ASP A 52 -13.14 -4.47 -8.29
N LEU A 53 -12.68 -3.50 -7.51
CA LEU A 53 -12.05 -2.28 -8.02
C LEU A 53 -10.62 -2.15 -7.53
N GLY A 54 -10.44 -1.99 -6.22
CA GLY A 54 -9.14 -1.68 -5.64
C GLY A 54 -8.17 -2.84 -5.67
N ALA A 55 -8.61 -4.06 -5.38
CA ALA A 55 -7.73 -5.22 -5.43
C ALA A 55 -7.25 -5.49 -6.85
N GLU A 56 -8.11 -5.35 -7.86
CA GLU A 56 -7.69 -5.47 -9.26
C GLU A 56 -6.66 -4.41 -9.62
N LYS A 57 -6.89 -3.15 -9.26
CA LYS A 57 -5.91 -2.08 -9.49
C LYS A 57 -4.59 -2.37 -8.79
N PHE A 58 -4.64 -2.83 -7.57
CA PHE A 58 -3.44 -3.15 -6.80
C PHE A 58 -2.64 -4.27 -7.47
N LEU A 59 -3.29 -5.36 -7.82
CA LEU A 59 -2.62 -6.52 -8.41
C LEU A 59 -2.14 -6.24 -9.83
N ASP A 60 -3.01 -5.67 -10.68
CA ASP A 60 -2.71 -5.53 -12.10
C ASP A 60 -1.83 -4.33 -12.44
N ILE A 61 -1.86 -3.30 -11.64
CA ILE A 61 -1.08 -2.08 -11.87
C ILE A 61 0.09 -2.01 -10.90
N LYS A 62 -0.19 -1.85 -9.61
CA LYS A 62 0.85 -1.57 -8.63
C LYS A 62 1.81 -2.73 -8.42
N CYS A 63 1.30 -3.94 -8.26
CA CYS A 63 2.15 -5.11 -8.07
C CYS A 63 3.03 -5.38 -9.28
N ARG A 64 2.48 -5.22 -10.48
CA ARG A 64 3.25 -5.42 -11.71
C ARG A 64 4.33 -4.37 -11.87
N MET A 65 4.02 -3.10 -11.65
CA MET A 65 5.01 -2.01 -11.74
C MET A 65 6.12 -2.14 -10.71
N ALA A 66 5.80 -2.59 -9.51
CA ALA A 66 6.74 -2.62 -8.40
C ALA A 66 7.42 -3.98 -8.23
N GLY A 67 7.00 -5.02 -8.93
CA GLY A 67 7.49 -6.38 -8.75
C GLY A 67 7.07 -6.97 -7.41
N LEU A 68 5.85 -6.65 -6.96
CA LEU A 68 5.31 -7.13 -5.68
C LEU A 68 4.48 -8.40 -5.87
N HIS A 69 4.53 -9.28 -4.89
CA HIS A 69 3.77 -10.53 -4.87
C HIS A 69 3.14 -10.69 -3.48
N PRO A 70 1.84 -10.34 -3.32
CA PRO A 70 1.16 -10.50 -2.04
C PRO A 70 1.15 -11.95 -1.59
N ASN A 71 1.35 -12.18 -0.29
CA ASN A 71 1.27 -13.52 0.30
C ASN A 71 -0.17 -13.90 0.66
N ALA A 72 -1.00 -12.88 0.90
CA ALA A 72 -2.42 -13.06 1.25
C ALA A 72 -3.23 -11.85 0.82
N VAL A 73 -4.51 -12.05 0.62
CA VAL A 73 -5.50 -11.01 0.31
C VAL A 73 -6.71 -11.23 1.22
#